data_8498a95717cd7ed005fde12ea6e66bc3
#
_entry.id   8498a95717cd7ed005fde12ea6e66bc3
#
_cell.length_a   1.000
_cell.length_b   1.000
_cell.length_c   1.000
_cell.angle_alpha   90.00
_cell.angle_beta   90.00
_cell.angle_gamma   90.00
#
_symmetry.space_group_name_H-M   'P 1'
#
loop_
_entity.id
_entity.type
_entity.pdbx_description
1 polymer ?
#
loop_
_entity_poly.entity_id
_entity_poly.type
_entity_poly.pdbx_seq_one_letter_code
_entity_poly.pdbx_strand_id
1 'polypeptide(L)'
;MTISTRSRAVLAGAVSLGALLAATAAFAQAADLTPQEKALIPLAKKEGAVTLINPLFSDRTAQNMAAAFKKRYGLGDDFKFNNLRKGTGATIAQVTQEIKAGKFTVDVHMVSDPGFFAAAAKRGAFEKLDSGAWKDSEDVAKRAGQYMNYPYVVTPLAYSFQPVWNSACPGMEKVNITSIYDTAKPEFKGKTIVSDITKSSTYTNTTISLIENNAVDFKKLYKDLKATDPLVEFRTEPKMQMLITCQRAMDMFNLGGRVYQNVQKKADLAKILKVGYFKEGQVMLGNQMAVLKGAPNTNAGKLLVEFLLSKEGADVYVEGEAIYSFRKGYQPPAVAKPYLLDLEKVKLLGLKDWVAARRKFKSVRDEWQSYFQ
;
A
#
# COMPACT_ATOMS: atom_id res chain seq x y z
N MET A 1 -39.40 -63.09 -28.38
CA MET A 1 -39.34 -62.21 -27.19
C MET A 1 -37.95 -61.63 -27.14
N THR A 2 -37.78 -60.47 -27.76
CA THR A 2 -36.51 -59.78 -27.99
C THR A 2 -36.40 -58.63 -27.01
N ILE A 3 -35.39 -58.66 -26.13
CA ILE A 3 -35.07 -57.56 -25.21
C ILE A 3 -33.85 -56.82 -25.78
N SER A 4 -34.05 -55.55 -26.01
CA SER A 4 -33.21 -54.54 -26.62
C SER A 4 -31.96 -54.21 -25.77
N THR A 5 -30.79 -54.34 -26.40
CA THR A 5 -29.51 -53.75 -25.92
C THR A 5 -29.33 -52.35 -26.49
N ARG A 6 -29.69 -51.30 -25.73
CA ARG A 6 -29.23 -49.91 -26.01
C ARG A 6 -29.16 -49.13 -24.69
N SER A 7 -28.02 -49.05 -24.10
CA SER A 7 -27.65 -48.00 -23.13
C SER A 7 -26.21 -48.22 -22.61
N ARG A 8 -25.18 -48.00 -23.43
CA ARG A 8 -23.77 -47.90 -22.96
C ARG A 8 -22.93 -47.05 -23.91
N ALA A 9 -23.32 -45.83 -24.19
CA ALA A 9 -22.49 -44.94 -25.05
C ALA A 9 -22.55 -43.46 -24.73
N VAL A 10 -22.95 -43.03 -23.53
CA VAL A 10 -23.07 -41.58 -23.18
C VAL A 10 -22.16 -41.11 -22.06
N LEU A 11 -21.43 -41.99 -21.36
CA LEU A 11 -20.59 -41.58 -20.23
C LEU A 11 -19.10 -41.31 -20.55
N ALA A 12 -18.62 -41.54 -21.75
CA ALA A 12 -17.22 -41.33 -22.11
C ALA A 12 -16.90 -39.91 -22.63
N GLY A 13 -17.92 -39.13 -23.04
CA GLY A 13 -17.72 -37.80 -23.64
C GLY A 13 -17.56 -36.62 -22.67
N ALA A 14 -18.07 -36.74 -21.43
CA ALA A 14 -18.07 -35.63 -20.50
C ALA A 14 -16.75 -35.46 -19.74
N VAL A 15 -15.96 -36.51 -19.56
CA VAL A 15 -14.68 -36.45 -18.81
C VAL A 15 -13.55 -35.84 -19.64
N SER A 16 -13.59 -35.99 -20.97
CA SER A 16 -12.54 -35.47 -21.87
C SER A 16 -12.64 -33.94 -22.12
N LEU A 17 -13.86 -33.34 -22.07
CA LEU A 17 -14.02 -31.89 -22.27
C LEU A 17 -13.58 -31.10 -21.04
N GLY A 18 -13.82 -31.63 -19.81
CA GLY A 18 -13.38 -31.00 -18.56
C GLY A 18 -11.86 -31.00 -18.41
N ALA A 19 -11.19 -32.07 -18.85
CA ALA A 19 -9.73 -32.17 -18.80
C ALA A 19 -9.04 -31.26 -19.82
N LEU A 20 -9.63 -31.03 -21.00
CA LEU A 20 -9.10 -30.10 -21.99
C LEU A 20 -9.24 -28.64 -21.58
N LEU A 21 -10.36 -28.26 -20.96
CA LEU A 21 -10.58 -26.89 -20.44
C LEU A 21 -9.69 -26.57 -19.24
N ALA A 22 -9.44 -27.54 -18.36
CA ALA A 22 -8.50 -27.36 -17.24
C ALA A 22 -7.04 -27.28 -17.74
N ALA A 23 -6.66 -28.04 -18.75
CA ALA A 23 -5.33 -27.97 -19.36
C ALA A 23 -5.11 -26.64 -20.09
N THR A 24 -6.08 -26.12 -20.84
CA THR A 24 -5.95 -24.83 -21.53
C THR A 24 -5.87 -23.65 -20.55
N ALA A 25 -6.59 -23.69 -19.43
CA ALA A 25 -6.47 -22.68 -18.37
C ALA A 25 -5.08 -22.73 -17.68
N ALA A 26 -4.54 -23.93 -17.43
CA ALA A 26 -3.20 -24.10 -16.88
C ALA A 26 -2.10 -23.64 -17.85
N PHE A 27 -2.25 -23.89 -19.15
CA PHE A 27 -1.32 -23.41 -20.18
C PHE A 27 -1.39 -21.89 -20.37
N ALA A 28 -2.57 -21.26 -20.31
CA ALA A 28 -2.72 -19.81 -20.39
C ALA A 28 -2.05 -19.13 -19.19
N GLN A 29 -2.18 -19.68 -17.99
CA GLN A 29 -1.57 -19.16 -16.76
C GLN A 29 -0.03 -19.33 -16.78
N ALA A 30 0.49 -20.41 -17.36
CA ALA A 30 1.93 -20.65 -17.51
C ALA A 30 2.58 -19.76 -18.60
N ALA A 31 1.81 -19.29 -19.58
CA ALA A 31 2.30 -18.41 -20.65
C ALA A 31 2.60 -16.98 -20.17
N ASP A 32 1.98 -16.55 -19.06
CA ASP A 32 2.09 -15.19 -18.52
C ASP A 32 3.22 -15.02 -17.47
N LEU A 33 3.91 -16.12 -17.12
CA LEU A 33 5.01 -16.09 -16.14
C LEU A 33 6.32 -15.66 -16.80
N THR A 34 7.02 -14.75 -16.15
CA THR A 34 8.37 -14.33 -16.57
C THR A 34 9.38 -15.49 -16.46
N PRO A 35 10.52 -15.46 -17.17
CA PRO A 35 11.59 -16.44 -16.99
C PRO A 35 12.06 -16.52 -15.52
N GLN A 36 12.12 -15.39 -14.84
CA GLN A 36 12.47 -15.30 -13.42
C GLN A 36 11.49 -16.06 -12.54
N GLU A 37 10.17 -15.82 -12.70
CA GLU A 37 9.15 -16.53 -11.94
C GLU A 37 9.25 -18.04 -12.15
N LYS A 38 9.41 -18.47 -13.42
CA LYS A 38 9.58 -19.90 -13.78
C LYS A 38 10.78 -20.54 -13.08
N ALA A 39 11.90 -19.84 -12.98
CA ALA A 39 13.10 -20.32 -12.32
C ALA A 39 12.94 -20.40 -10.79
N LEU A 40 12.18 -19.48 -10.19
CA LEU A 40 11.98 -19.41 -8.74
C LEU A 40 10.95 -20.42 -8.20
N ILE A 41 9.94 -20.82 -8.99
CA ILE A 41 8.86 -21.72 -8.56
C ILE A 41 9.38 -23.03 -7.95
N PRO A 42 10.25 -23.84 -8.59
CA PRO A 42 10.72 -25.10 -8.01
C PRO A 42 11.51 -24.90 -6.73
N LEU A 43 12.26 -23.79 -6.62
CA LEU A 43 13.04 -23.45 -5.45
C LEU A 43 12.13 -23.03 -4.27
N ALA A 44 11.13 -22.21 -4.53
CA ALA A 44 10.13 -21.80 -3.56
C ALA A 44 9.31 -23.00 -3.05
N LYS A 45 8.94 -23.94 -3.94
CA LYS A 45 8.30 -25.21 -3.53
C LYS A 45 9.15 -26.00 -2.57
N LYS A 46 10.44 -26.08 -2.80
CA LYS A 46 11.39 -26.77 -1.91
C LYS A 46 11.52 -26.09 -0.56
N GLU A 47 11.49 -24.74 -0.52
CA GLU A 47 11.50 -23.95 0.71
C GLU A 47 10.21 -24.12 1.53
N GLY A 48 9.07 -24.30 0.87
CA GLY A 48 7.77 -24.64 1.47
C GLY A 48 7.09 -23.52 2.26
N ALA A 49 7.71 -22.35 2.38
CA ALA A 49 7.14 -21.23 3.12
C ALA A 49 7.63 -19.87 2.60
N VAL A 50 6.90 -18.80 2.97
CA VAL A 50 7.35 -17.41 2.88
C VAL A 50 6.78 -16.61 4.04
N THR A 51 7.59 -15.73 4.63
CA THR A 51 7.19 -14.83 5.71
C THR A 51 7.38 -13.37 5.31
N LEU A 52 6.27 -12.64 5.22
CA LEU A 52 6.23 -11.19 4.96
C LEU A 52 5.98 -10.44 6.25
N ILE A 53 6.85 -9.46 6.59
CA ILE A 53 6.57 -8.50 7.66
C ILE A 53 6.20 -7.14 7.07
N ASN A 54 5.04 -6.59 7.47
CA ASN A 54 4.52 -5.33 6.94
C ASN A 54 3.49 -4.67 7.87
N PRO A 55 3.20 -3.36 7.73
CA PRO A 55 2.18 -2.67 8.51
C PRO A 55 0.79 -2.60 7.87
N LEU A 56 0.64 -2.99 6.59
CA LEU A 56 -0.53 -2.65 5.78
C LEU A 56 -1.59 -3.75 5.72
N PHE A 57 -1.19 -4.95 5.31
CA PHE A 57 -2.14 -5.99 4.96
C PHE A 57 -2.89 -6.52 6.16
N SER A 58 -4.22 -6.35 6.15
CA SER A 58 -5.12 -6.99 7.10
C SER A 58 -5.09 -8.51 6.96
N ASP A 59 -5.56 -9.23 7.97
CA ASP A 59 -5.59 -10.70 7.92
C ASP A 59 -6.40 -11.21 6.73
N ARG A 60 -7.52 -10.55 6.41
CA ARG A 60 -8.33 -10.87 5.22
C ARG A 60 -7.54 -10.68 3.93
N THR A 61 -6.86 -9.54 3.78
CA THR A 61 -6.04 -9.28 2.59
C THR A 61 -4.90 -10.29 2.49
N ALA A 62 -4.27 -10.63 3.61
CA ALA A 62 -3.20 -11.64 3.65
C ALA A 62 -3.69 -13.04 3.26
N GLN A 63 -4.89 -13.44 3.69
CA GLN A 63 -5.51 -14.71 3.29
C GLN A 63 -5.77 -14.75 1.78
N ASN A 64 -6.35 -13.69 1.21
CA ASN A 64 -6.60 -13.59 -0.23
C ASN A 64 -5.27 -13.59 -1.01
N MET A 65 -4.25 -12.91 -0.50
CA MET A 65 -2.91 -12.89 -1.08
C MET A 65 -2.26 -14.27 -1.07
N ALA A 66 -2.35 -15.00 0.04
CA ALA A 66 -1.86 -16.37 0.16
C ALA A 66 -2.54 -17.30 -0.86
N ALA A 67 -3.86 -17.20 -1.00
CA ALA A 67 -4.63 -18.00 -1.96
C ALA A 67 -4.23 -17.70 -3.40
N ALA A 68 -4.16 -16.41 -3.78
CA ALA A 68 -3.79 -15.99 -5.13
C ALA A 68 -2.32 -16.35 -5.45
N PHE A 69 -1.40 -16.13 -4.51
CA PHE A 69 0.02 -16.48 -4.63
C PHE A 69 0.21 -17.98 -4.86
N LYS A 70 -0.41 -18.81 -4.02
CA LYS A 70 -0.33 -20.27 -4.16
C LYS A 70 -0.92 -20.74 -5.49
N LYS A 71 -2.07 -20.21 -5.86
CA LYS A 71 -2.76 -20.53 -7.12
C LYS A 71 -1.90 -20.16 -8.34
N ARG A 72 -1.38 -18.90 -8.40
CA ARG A 72 -0.58 -18.41 -9.53
C ARG A 72 0.63 -19.30 -9.81
N TYR A 73 1.30 -19.75 -8.76
CA TYR A 73 2.55 -20.50 -8.89
C TYR A 73 2.43 -22.01 -8.65
N GLY A 74 1.22 -22.51 -8.41
CA GLY A 74 0.96 -23.92 -8.17
C GLY A 74 1.77 -24.48 -6.98
N LEU A 75 1.82 -23.73 -5.86
CA LEU A 75 2.67 -24.08 -4.72
C LEU A 75 2.12 -25.20 -3.83
N GLY A 76 0.85 -25.58 -4.01
CA GLY A 76 0.21 -26.60 -3.17
C GLY A 76 -0.38 -26.04 -1.86
N ASP A 77 -1.22 -26.83 -1.20
CA ASP A 77 -1.95 -26.40 0.01
C ASP A 77 -1.06 -26.35 1.24
N ASP A 78 -0.05 -27.18 1.31
CA ASP A 78 0.94 -27.30 2.37
C ASP A 78 1.94 -26.13 2.42
N PHE A 79 2.06 -25.35 1.32
CA PHE A 79 2.90 -24.14 1.31
C PHE A 79 2.39 -23.10 2.32
N LYS A 80 3.27 -22.65 3.21
CA LYS A 80 2.93 -21.70 4.30
C LYS A 80 3.19 -20.26 3.87
N PHE A 81 2.14 -19.42 3.84
CA PHE A 81 2.26 -17.99 3.67
C PHE A 81 2.02 -17.30 5.03
N ASN A 82 3.07 -16.72 5.61
CA ASN A 82 3.00 -16.07 6.91
C ASN A 82 2.99 -14.54 6.73
N ASN A 83 1.96 -13.88 7.25
CA ASN A 83 1.85 -12.43 7.28
C ASN A 83 2.04 -11.91 8.71
N LEU A 84 3.15 -11.21 8.97
CA LEU A 84 3.43 -10.58 10.25
C LEU A 84 3.06 -9.11 10.17
N ARG A 85 1.85 -8.77 10.59
CA ARG A 85 1.38 -7.39 10.62
C ARG A 85 1.84 -6.69 11.90
N LYS A 86 2.74 -5.70 11.75
CA LYS A 86 3.23 -4.85 12.85
C LYS A 86 3.32 -3.40 12.38
N GLY A 87 3.22 -2.44 13.30
CA GLY A 87 3.42 -1.02 12.96
C GLY A 87 4.82 -0.73 12.42
N THR A 88 4.96 0.32 11.61
CA THR A 88 6.21 0.72 10.90
C THR A 88 7.45 0.68 11.81
N GLY A 89 7.39 1.30 12.99
CA GLY A 89 8.52 1.31 13.92
C GLY A 89 8.90 -0.09 14.44
N ALA A 90 7.90 -0.93 14.72
CA ALA A 90 8.11 -2.28 15.22
C ALA A 90 8.69 -3.22 14.15
N THR A 91 8.26 -3.09 12.88
CA THR A 91 8.85 -3.87 11.77
C THR A 91 10.33 -3.50 11.56
N ILE A 92 10.64 -2.20 11.56
CA ILE A 92 12.02 -1.70 11.41
C ILE A 92 12.89 -2.16 12.58
N ALA A 93 12.39 -2.08 13.81
CA ALA A 93 13.14 -2.50 14.99
C ALA A 93 13.47 -4.01 14.93
N GLN A 94 12.48 -4.86 14.62
CA GLN A 94 12.68 -6.31 14.49
C GLN A 94 13.72 -6.61 13.41
N VAL A 95 13.51 -6.12 12.18
CA VAL A 95 14.41 -6.41 11.05
C VAL A 95 15.83 -5.86 11.31
N THR A 96 15.95 -4.72 11.98
CA THR A 96 17.27 -4.19 12.38
C THR A 96 17.98 -5.12 13.33
N GLN A 97 17.29 -5.73 14.29
CA GLN A 97 17.88 -6.69 15.22
C GLN A 97 18.27 -8.00 14.51
N GLU A 98 17.40 -8.50 13.60
CA GLU A 98 17.71 -9.69 12.82
C GLU A 98 18.94 -9.49 11.92
N ILE A 99 19.07 -8.35 11.24
CA ILE A 99 20.25 -7.98 10.46
C ILE A 99 21.52 -7.95 11.34
N LYS A 100 21.44 -7.34 12.53
CA LYS A 100 22.58 -7.29 13.46
C LYS A 100 22.98 -8.67 13.97
N ALA A 101 22.01 -9.53 14.23
CA ALA A 101 22.23 -10.88 14.76
C ALA A 101 22.66 -11.88 13.67
N GLY A 102 22.45 -11.57 12.39
CA GLY A 102 22.63 -12.51 11.28
C GLY A 102 21.68 -13.71 11.35
N LYS A 103 20.52 -13.56 12.04
CA LYS A 103 19.51 -14.62 12.22
C LYS A 103 18.14 -14.03 11.84
N PHE A 104 17.49 -14.68 10.87
CA PHE A 104 16.26 -14.16 10.26
C PHE A 104 15.07 -15.07 10.54
N THR A 105 13.94 -14.47 10.92
CA THR A 105 12.62 -15.09 11.07
C THR A 105 11.66 -14.65 9.99
N VAL A 106 12.04 -13.64 9.21
CA VAL A 106 11.27 -13.10 8.09
C VAL A 106 12.06 -13.15 6.80
N ASP A 107 11.39 -13.31 5.67
CA ASP A 107 12.00 -13.38 4.34
C ASP A 107 11.92 -12.03 3.63
N VAL A 108 10.76 -11.40 3.69
CA VAL A 108 10.45 -10.13 2.99
C VAL A 108 10.06 -9.06 3.99
N HIS A 109 10.73 -7.92 3.91
CA HIS A 109 10.38 -6.71 4.65
C HIS A 109 9.74 -5.69 3.72
N MET A 110 8.54 -5.19 4.09
CA MET A 110 7.85 -4.15 3.37
C MET A 110 7.35 -3.06 4.32
N VAL A 111 7.78 -1.82 4.11
CA VAL A 111 7.37 -0.66 4.92
C VAL A 111 7.66 0.66 4.21
N SER A 112 6.95 1.73 4.57
CA SER A 112 7.24 3.08 4.07
C SER A 112 8.29 3.77 4.94
N ASP A 113 9.56 3.40 4.78
CA ASP A 113 10.72 4.12 5.34
C ASP A 113 11.92 4.05 4.40
N PRO A 114 11.98 4.94 3.39
CA PRO A 114 13.08 4.98 2.44
C PRO A 114 14.47 5.11 3.09
N GLY A 115 14.54 5.82 4.22
CA GLY A 115 15.80 6.00 4.96
C GLY A 115 16.35 4.70 5.54
N PHE A 116 15.48 3.83 6.06
CA PHE A 116 15.86 2.49 6.51
C PHE A 116 16.40 1.65 5.36
N PHE A 117 15.66 1.59 4.25
CA PHE A 117 16.06 0.77 3.09
C PHE A 117 17.38 1.24 2.48
N ALA A 118 17.58 2.55 2.34
CA ALA A 118 18.86 3.09 1.84
C ALA A 118 20.03 2.73 2.76
N ALA A 119 19.87 2.84 4.07
CA ALA A 119 20.91 2.49 5.03
C ALA A 119 21.21 0.98 5.07
N ALA A 120 20.17 0.13 5.00
CA ALA A 120 20.30 -1.32 5.01
C ALA A 120 20.93 -1.84 3.69
N ALA A 121 20.52 -1.28 2.55
CA ALA A 121 21.12 -1.62 1.24
C ALA A 121 22.62 -1.33 1.18
N LYS A 122 23.05 -0.18 1.72
CA LYS A 122 24.49 0.16 1.82
C LYS A 122 25.30 -0.85 2.64
N ARG A 123 24.67 -1.54 3.59
CA ARG A 123 25.30 -2.58 4.42
C ARG A 123 25.22 -3.97 3.80
N GLY A 124 24.66 -4.10 2.58
CA GLY A 124 24.48 -5.37 1.91
C GLY A 124 23.47 -6.30 2.58
N ALA A 125 22.44 -5.74 3.25
CA ALA A 125 21.45 -6.50 4.02
C ALA A 125 20.37 -7.17 3.16
N PHE A 126 20.34 -6.90 1.85
CA PHE A 126 19.29 -7.36 0.96
C PHE A 126 19.81 -8.21 -0.18
N GLU A 127 19.00 -9.15 -0.62
CA GLU A 127 19.22 -9.94 -1.83
C GLU A 127 19.01 -9.09 -3.08
N LYS A 128 19.78 -9.44 -4.12
CA LYS A 128 19.54 -8.91 -5.47
C LYS A 128 18.27 -9.55 -6.04
N LEU A 129 17.36 -8.72 -6.52
CA LEU A 129 16.04 -9.16 -6.98
C LEU A 129 16.02 -9.60 -8.44
N ASP A 130 16.71 -8.88 -9.32
CA ASP A 130 16.69 -9.10 -10.79
C ASP A 130 15.27 -9.23 -11.35
N SER A 131 14.32 -8.43 -10.82
CA SER A 131 12.90 -8.56 -11.10
C SER A 131 12.53 -8.14 -12.52
N GLY A 132 11.92 -9.06 -13.27
CA GLY A 132 11.36 -8.78 -14.58
C GLY A 132 10.08 -7.94 -14.54
N ALA A 133 9.30 -8.05 -13.47
CA ALA A 133 8.05 -7.31 -13.28
C ALA A 133 8.28 -5.84 -12.84
N TRP A 134 9.47 -5.52 -12.31
CA TRP A 134 9.78 -4.16 -11.84
C TRP A 134 9.67 -3.09 -12.92
N LYS A 135 10.03 -3.41 -14.18
CA LYS A 135 9.94 -2.50 -15.32
C LYS A 135 8.56 -1.85 -15.50
N ASP A 136 7.51 -2.57 -15.09
CA ASP A 136 6.13 -2.09 -15.23
C ASP A 136 5.75 -1.08 -14.11
N SER A 137 6.56 -0.98 -13.05
CA SER A 137 6.32 -0.07 -11.92
C SER A 137 7.37 1.05 -11.81
N GLU A 138 8.51 0.89 -12.45
CA GLU A 138 9.67 1.77 -12.32
C GLU A 138 9.39 3.22 -12.68
N ASP A 139 8.65 3.46 -13.77
CA ASP A 139 8.33 4.82 -14.23
C ASP A 139 7.46 5.57 -13.22
N VAL A 140 6.41 4.93 -12.71
CA VAL A 140 5.53 5.54 -11.70
C VAL A 140 6.29 5.77 -10.39
N ALA A 141 7.15 4.82 -9.98
CA ALA A 141 7.99 4.99 -8.80
C ALA A 141 8.96 6.17 -8.95
N LYS A 142 9.54 6.39 -10.14
CA LYS A 142 10.41 7.55 -10.44
C LYS A 142 9.62 8.86 -10.35
N ARG A 143 8.47 8.97 -10.99
CA ARG A 143 7.60 10.16 -10.96
C ARG A 143 7.14 10.50 -9.53
N ALA A 144 6.88 9.48 -8.72
CA ALA A 144 6.47 9.62 -7.33
C ALA A 144 7.65 9.85 -6.36
N GLY A 145 8.90 9.93 -6.84
CA GLY A 145 10.09 10.06 -5.99
C GLY A 145 10.31 8.86 -5.06
N GLN A 146 9.87 7.67 -5.47
CA GLN A 146 9.92 6.43 -4.68
C GLN A 146 10.86 5.37 -5.31
N TYR A 147 11.57 5.73 -6.37
CA TYR A 147 12.59 4.88 -6.97
C TYR A 147 13.89 4.95 -6.15
N MET A 148 14.35 3.80 -5.66
CA MET A 148 15.57 3.77 -4.86
C MET A 148 16.21 2.38 -4.79
N ASN A 149 17.53 2.37 -4.76
CA ASN A 149 18.34 1.17 -4.44
C ASN A 149 18.02 -0.11 -5.25
N TYR A 150 17.43 0.01 -6.45
CA TYR A 150 17.33 -1.14 -7.35
C TYR A 150 18.75 -1.63 -7.71
N PRO A 151 19.02 -2.92 -7.78
CA PRO A 151 18.09 -4.07 -7.75
C PRO A 151 17.81 -4.67 -6.37
N TYR A 152 18.13 -4.01 -5.28
CA TYR A 152 17.95 -4.55 -3.92
C TYR A 152 16.60 -4.18 -3.30
N VAL A 153 16.01 -3.09 -3.76
CA VAL A 153 14.75 -2.55 -3.23
C VAL A 153 13.82 -2.22 -4.38
N VAL A 154 12.54 -2.58 -4.25
CA VAL A 154 11.45 -2.20 -5.16
C VAL A 154 10.33 -1.54 -4.38
N THR A 155 9.48 -0.77 -5.05
CA THR A 155 8.33 -0.11 -4.45
C THR A 155 7.07 -0.44 -5.25
N PRO A 156 6.39 -1.55 -4.96
CA PRO A 156 5.24 -2.01 -5.76
C PRO A 156 3.98 -1.20 -5.54
N LEU A 157 3.83 -0.62 -4.35
CA LEU A 157 2.60 0.01 -3.91
C LEU A 157 2.88 1.22 -3.01
N ALA A 158 1.86 2.07 -2.87
CA ALA A 158 1.92 3.25 -2.03
C ALA A 158 0.56 3.58 -1.42
N TYR A 159 0.57 4.43 -0.41
CA TYR A 159 -0.60 5.18 0.02
C TYR A 159 -0.30 6.68 -0.02
N SER A 160 -1.33 7.49 0.14
CA SER A 160 -1.19 8.94 0.15
C SER A 160 -2.13 9.52 1.17
N PHE A 161 -1.69 10.56 1.87
CA PHE A 161 -2.60 11.30 2.73
C PHE A 161 -3.45 12.25 1.92
N GLN A 162 -4.75 12.24 2.18
CA GLN A 162 -5.79 12.94 1.46
C GLN A 162 -6.72 13.62 2.46
N PRO A 163 -7.38 14.73 2.09
CA PRO A 163 -8.45 15.27 2.89
C PRO A 163 -9.63 14.31 2.88
N VAL A 164 -10.19 14.07 4.06
CA VAL A 164 -11.40 13.27 4.24
C VAL A 164 -12.39 14.06 5.08
N TRP A 165 -13.65 14.14 4.65
CA TRP A 165 -14.69 14.83 5.41
C TRP A 165 -16.01 14.06 5.38
N ASN A 166 -16.86 14.36 6.36
CA ASN A 166 -18.22 13.83 6.42
C ASN A 166 -19.22 14.92 5.99
N SER A 167 -19.84 14.76 4.82
CA SER A 167 -20.79 15.71 4.26
C SER A 167 -22.13 15.75 4.98
N ALA A 168 -22.42 14.83 5.89
CA ALA A 168 -23.63 14.85 6.73
C ALA A 168 -23.45 15.65 8.04
N CYS A 169 -22.22 16.08 8.37
CA CYS A 169 -22.01 16.92 9.55
C CYS A 169 -22.49 18.35 9.30
N PRO A 170 -23.01 19.04 10.33
CA PRO A 170 -23.57 20.38 10.17
C PRO A 170 -22.63 21.39 9.49
N GLY A 171 -23.08 21.98 8.40
CA GLY A 171 -22.33 22.95 7.58
C GLY A 171 -21.24 22.33 6.68
N MET A 172 -21.33 21.00 6.42
CA MET A 172 -20.43 20.29 5.51
C MET A 172 -21.13 19.80 4.23
N GLU A 173 -22.42 20.03 4.08
CA GLU A 173 -23.28 19.45 3.04
C GLU A 173 -22.83 19.81 1.62
N LYS A 174 -22.26 21.00 1.45
CA LYS A 174 -21.79 21.53 0.13
C LYS A 174 -20.27 21.69 0.06
N VAL A 175 -19.56 21.18 1.08
CA VAL A 175 -18.09 21.32 1.13
C VAL A 175 -17.44 20.46 0.08
N ASN A 176 -16.47 21.04 -0.63
CA ASN A 176 -15.57 20.36 -1.55
C ASN A 176 -14.13 20.82 -1.27
N ILE A 177 -13.27 19.89 -0.85
CA ILE A 177 -11.88 20.17 -0.52
C ILE A 177 -11.00 19.78 -1.71
N THR A 178 -10.36 20.77 -2.31
CA THR A 178 -9.46 20.60 -3.47
C THR A 178 -8.09 21.21 -3.26
N SER A 179 -7.90 21.96 -2.17
CA SER A 179 -6.63 22.56 -1.78
C SER A 179 -6.35 22.24 -0.32
N ILE A 180 -5.07 22.08 0.02
CA ILE A 180 -4.67 21.93 1.43
C ILE A 180 -5.10 23.16 2.25
N TYR A 181 -5.10 24.36 1.65
CA TYR A 181 -5.53 25.58 2.31
C TYR A 181 -7.04 25.65 2.57
N ASP A 182 -7.85 24.86 1.84
CA ASP A 182 -9.29 24.75 2.13
C ASP A 182 -9.53 24.22 3.54
N THR A 183 -8.63 23.37 4.05
CA THR A 183 -8.77 22.77 5.39
C THR A 183 -8.59 23.78 6.54
N ALA A 184 -8.05 24.97 6.25
CA ALA A 184 -7.76 26.03 7.20
C ALA A 184 -8.73 27.23 7.12
N LYS A 185 -9.84 27.10 6.34
CA LYS A 185 -10.83 28.18 6.22
C LYS A 185 -11.55 28.45 7.56
N PRO A 186 -11.84 29.72 7.90
CA PRO A 186 -12.48 30.08 9.18
C PRO A 186 -13.83 29.39 9.43
N GLU A 187 -14.58 29.04 8.39
CA GLU A 187 -15.86 28.36 8.47
C GLU A 187 -15.75 26.93 9.06
N PHE A 188 -14.53 26.38 9.13
CA PHE A 188 -14.25 25.07 9.73
C PHE A 188 -13.77 25.15 11.16
N LYS A 189 -13.96 26.29 11.85
CA LYS A 189 -13.62 26.41 13.26
C LYS A 189 -14.27 25.31 14.10
N GLY A 190 -13.44 24.61 14.90
CA GLY A 190 -13.88 23.46 15.71
C GLY A 190 -14.21 22.18 14.92
N LYS A 191 -14.04 22.16 13.58
CA LYS A 191 -14.42 21.03 12.74
C LYS A 191 -13.24 20.23 12.20
N THR A 192 -12.03 20.79 12.20
CA THR A 192 -10.83 20.21 11.55
C THR A 192 -10.04 19.32 12.52
N ILE A 193 -9.48 18.24 11.99
CA ILE A 193 -8.45 17.43 12.62
C ILE A 193 -7.12 17.71 11.92
N VAL A 194 -6.08 17.98 12.70
CA VAL A 194 -4.69 18.13 12.25
C VAL A 194 -3.86 16.94 12.72
N SER A 195 -3.05 16.38 11.85
CA SER A 195 -2.21 15.24 12.19
C SER A 195 -0.99 15.66 13.00
N ASP A 196 -0.75 15.00 14.13
CA ASP A 196 0.51 15.18 14.89
C ASP A 196 1.67 14.56 14.11
N ILE A 197 2.43 15.40 13.41
CA ILE A 197 3.56 14.95 12.60
C ILE A 197 4.73 14.47 13.46
N THR A 198 4.79 14.82 14.74
CA THR A 198 5.88 14.42 15.64
C THR A 198 5.84 12.94 15.99
N LYS A 199 4.64 12.35 15.93
CA LYS A 199 4.38 10.93 16.24
C LYS A 199 4.49 10.00 15.04
N SER A 200 4.71 10.53 13.83
CA SER A 200 4.73 9.71 12.60
C SER A 200 5.77 10.22 11.60
N SER A 201 6.69 9.34 11.21
CA SER A 201 7.67 9.63 10.16
C SER A 201 7.01 9.87 8.79
N THR A 202 5.88 9.23 8.52
CA THR A 202 5.18 9.39 7.24
C THR A 202 4.50 10.75 7.11
N TYR A 203 3.89 11.29 8.18
CA TYR A 203 3.39 12.67 8.17
C TYR A 203 4.54 13.68 8.04
N THR A 204 5.65 13.46 8.76
CA THR A 204 6.84 14.33 8.63
C THR A 204 7.38 14.32 7.21
N ASN A 205 7.52 13.14 6.58
CA ASN A 205 7.95 13.00 5.20
C ASN A 205 7.01 13.69 4.21
N THR A 206 5.69 13.57 4.41
CA THR A 206 4.70 14.27 3.59
C THR A 206 4.88 15.78 3.68
N THR A 207 5.02 16.31 4.90
CA THR A 207 5.25 17.74 5.13
C THR A 207 6.53 18.21 4.46
N ILE A 208 7.66 17.50 4.64
CA ILE A 208 8.94 17.83 4.00
C ILE A 208 8.82 17.80 2.47
N SER A 209 8.14 16.80 1.91
CA SER A 209 7.96 16.68 0.47
C SER A 209 7.18 17.87 -0.10
N LEU A 210 6.12 18.32 0.59
CA LEU A 210 5.34 19.48 0.19
C LEU A 210 6.17 20.78 0.28
N ILE A 211 7.03 20.93 1.30
CA ILE A 211 7.94 22.07 1.46
C ILE A 211 8.99 22.09 0.35
N GLU A 212 9.70 20.97 0.13
CA GLU A 212 10.81 20.92 -0.84
C GLU A 212 10.38 21.06 -2.29
N ASN A 213 9.12 20.74 -2.59
CA ASN A 213 8.53 20.98 -3.90
C ASN A 213 7.89 22.37 -4.02
N ASN A 214 8.05 23.26 -3.02
CA ASN A 214 7.41 24.57 -2.97
C ASN A 214 5.89 24.50 -3.19
N ALA A 215 5.26 23.44 -2.75
CA ALA A 215 3.84 23.17 -2.95
C ALA A 215 2.97 23.85 -1.88
N VAL A 216 3.48 23.98 -0.65
CA VAL A 216 2.75 24.49 0.52
C VAL A 216 3.66 25.38 1.38
N ASP A 217 3.16 26.58 1.70
CA ASP A 217 3.71 27.42 2.78
C ASP A 217 3.12 26.96 4.11
N PHE A 218 3.85 26.11 4.84
CA PHE A 218 3.38 25.56 6.10
C PHE A 218 3.31 26.57 7.22
N LYS A 219 4.10 27.64 7.22
CA LYS A 219 3.98 28.71 8.23
C LYS A 219 2.62 29.38 8.12
N LYS A 220 2.24 29.77 6.91
CA LYS A 220 0.90 30.32 6.66
C LYS A 220 -0.19 29.31 6.99
N LEU A 221 -0.08 28.08 6.48
CA LEU A 221 -1.09 27.04 6.71
C LEU A 221 -1.28 26.73 8.20
N TYR A 222 -0.20 26.58 8.98
CA TYR A 222 -0.29 26.27 10.40
C TYR A 222 -0.88 27.44 11.22
N LYS A 223 -0.54 28.68 10.85
CA LYS A 223 -1.16 29.87 11.46
C LYS A 223 -2.68 29.89 11.24
N ASP A 224 -3.11 29.66 10.00
CA ASP A 224 -4.52 29.66 9.64
C ASP A 224 -5.26 28.48 10.30
N LEU A 225 -4.67 27.27 10.31
CA LEU A 225 -5.22 26.09 10.97
C LEU A 225 -5.36 26.29 12.49
N LYS A 226 -4.35 26.87 13.15
CA LYS A 226 -4.42 27.16 14.60
C LYS A 226 -5.63 28.04 14.92
N ALA A 227 -5.92 29.03 14.09
CA ALA A 227 -7.07 29.91 14.24
C ALA A 227 -8.43 29.19 14.12
N THR A 228 -8.47 28.00 13.51
CA THR A 228 -9.69 27.17 13.39
C THR A 228 -9.93 26.27 14.61
N ASP A 229 -9.12 26.32 15.66
CA ASP A 229 -9.23 25.45 16.85
C ASP A 229 -9.27 23.96 16.48
N PRO A 230 -8.24 23.43 15.82
CA PRO A 230 -8.23 22.05 15.34
C PRO A 230 -7.98 21.08 16.49
N LEU A 231 -8.51 19.86 16.35
CA LEU A 231 -8.13 18.74 17.21
C LEU A 231 -6.85 18.08 16.65
N VAL A 232 -5.90 17.77 17.51
CA VAL A 232 -4.65 17.11 17.15
C VAL A 232 -4.75 15.60 17.42
N GLU A 233 -4.59 14.77 16.39
CA GLU A 233 -4.55 13.30 16.49
C GLU A 233 -3.71 12.72 15.34
N PHE A 234 -2.89 11.69 15.58
CA PHE A 234 -2.05 11.09 14.55
C PHE A 234 -2.58 9.75 14.01
N ARG A 235 -3.38 9.03 14.80
CA ARG A 235 -3.89 7.70 14.44
C ARG A 235 -5.09 7.82 13.51
N THR A 236 -5.04 7.15 12.37
CA THR A 236 -6.07 7.25 11.33
C THR A 236 -7.43 6.66 11.76
N GLU A 237 -7.46 5.58 12.56
CA GLU A 237 -8.70 4.98 13.06
C GLU A 237 -9.49 5.90 14.01
N PRO A 238 -8.91 6.46 15.10
CA PRO A 238 -9.60 7.44 15.92
C PRO A 238 -10.12 8.63 15.13
N LYS A 239 -9.32 9.16 14.17
CA LYS A 239 -9.77 10.25 13.30
C LYS A 239 -10.99 9.86 12.47
N MET A 240 -11.03 8.63 11.91
CA MET A 240 -12.22 8.13 11.19
C MET A 240 -13.45 8.06 12.06
N GLN A 241 -13.33 7.62 13.32
CA GLN A 241 -14.47 7.60 14.25
C GLN A 241 -14.99 9.01 14.56
N MET A 242 -14.08 9.98 14.76
CA MET A 242 -14.47 11.39 14.95
C MET A 242 -15.23 11.94 13.73
N LEU A 243 -14.81 11.60 12.52
CA LEU A 243 -15.53 11.98 11.30
C LEU A 243 -16.92 11.32 11.21
N ILE A 244 -17.00 10.02 11.48
CA ILE A 244 -18.27 9.26 11.42
C ILE A 244 -19.29 9.81 12.42
N THR A 245 -18.86 10.20 13.62
CA THR A 245 -19.72 10.71 14.69
C THR A 245 -19.93 12.23 14.66
N CYS A 246 -19.35 12.93 13.70
CA CYS A 246 -19.32 14.39 13.63
C CYS A 246 -18.72 15.09 14.89
N GLN A 247 -17.92 14.40 15.66
CA GLN A 247 -17.11 15.04 16.71
C GLN A 247 -16.11 16.04 16.08
N ARG A 248 -15.62 15.72 14.92
CA ARG A 248 -14.97 16.60 13.96
C ARG A 248 -15.49 16.23 12.56
N ALA A 249 -15.50 17.19 11.66
CA ALA A 249 -16.14 17.00 10.36
C ALA A 249 -15.14 16.78 9.21
N MET A 250 -13.87 17.17 9.40
CA MET A 250 -12.84 17.10 8.38
C MET A 250 -11.48 16.71 8.98
N ASP A 251 -10.76 15.86 8.27
CA ASP A 251 -9.37 15.51 8.55
C ASP A 251 -8.50 15.91 7.35
N MET A 252 -7.49 16.73 7.60
CA MET A 252 -6.57 17.19 6.56
C MET A 252 -5.75 16.05 5.95
N PHE A 253 -5.31 15.08 6.78
CA PHE A 253 -4.47 13.97 6.37
C PHE A 253 -5.01 12.63 6.87
N ASN A 254 -5.91 12.03 6.10
CA ASN A 254 -6.34 10.65 6.28
C ASN A 254 -6.03 9.82 5.03
N LEU A 255 -6.55 8.62 4.95
CA LEU A 255 -6.33 7.67 3.86
C LEU A 255 -7.67 7.33 3.19
N GLY A 256 -7.73 7.37 1.86
CA GLY A 256 -8.87 6.85 1.11
C GLY A 256 -9.14 5.38 1.44
N GLY A 257 -8.09 4.58 1.65
CA GLY A 257 -8.21 3.20 2.11
C GLY A 257 -8.92 3.03 3.47
N ARG A 258 -8.78 4.02 4.39
CA ARG A 258 -9.53 3.98 5.67
C ARG A 258 -11.01 4.24 5.47
N VAL A 259 -11.35 5.17 4.58
CA VAL A 259 -12.76 5.36 4.19
C VAL A 259 -13.31 4.08 3.59
N TYR A 260 -12.61 3.49 2.63
CA TYR A 260 -12.98 2.21 2.01
C TYR A 260 -13.23 1.09 3.02
N GLN A 261 -12.31 0.86 3.96
CA GLN A 261 -12.44 -0.16 5.00
C GLN A 261 -13.65 0.06 5.91
N ASN A 262 -14.00 1.32 6.21
CA ASN A 262 -15.21 1.63 6.98
C ASN A 262 -16.47 1.43 6.16
N VAL A 263 -16.47 1.77 4.88
CA VAL A 263 -17.59 1.52 3.95
C VAL A 263 -17.82 0.03 3.76
N GLN A 264 -16.78 -0.80 3.69
CA GLN A 264 -16.94 -2.26 3.64
C GLN A 264 -17.66 -2.83 4.87
N LYS A 265 -17.50 -2.19 6.04
CA LYS A 265 -18.21 -2.58 7.28
C LYS A 265 -19.64 -2.04 7.34
N LYS A 266 -19.87 -0.83 6.79
CA LYS A 266 -21.14 -0.12 6.80
C LYS A 266 -21.32 0.66 5.50
N ALA A 267 -22.03 0.10 4.54
CA ALA A 267 -22.14 0.61 3.17
C ALA A 267 -22.70 2.04 3.08
N ASP A 268 -23.60 2.43 3.99
CA ASP A 268 -24.18 3.79 4.00
C ASP A 268 -23.15 4.90 4.22
N LEU A 269 -21.99 4.59 4.79
CA LEU A 269 -20.91 5.57 4.96
C LEU A 269 -20.39 6.10 3.61
N ALA A 270 -20.53 5.37 2.52
CA ALA A 270 -20.17 5.83 1.17
C ALA A 270 -20.96 7.08 0.74
N LYS A 271 -22.17 7.27 1.26
CA LYS A 271 -23.01 8.42 0.94
C LYS A 271 -22.49 9.71 1.58
N ILE A 272 -21.86 9.61 2.75
CA ILE A 272 -21.51 10.74 3.61
C ILE A 272 -20.02 11.00 3.71
N LEU A 273 -19.16 9.97 3.72
CA LEU A 273 -17.72 10.14 3.76
C LEU A 273 -17.18 10.48 2.36
N LYS A 274 -16.46 11.58 2.26
CA LYS A 274 -15.86 12.09 1.03
C LYS A 274 -14.35 12.05 1.13
N VAL A 275 -13.70 11.75 0.01
CA VAL A 275 -12.24 11.75 -0.14
C VAL A 275 -11.91 12.76 -1.23
N GLY A 276 -11.02 13.68 -0.93
CA GLY A 276 -10.53 14.67 -1.90
C GLY A 276 -9.06 14.45 -2.26
N TYR A 277 -8.47 15.47 -2.87
CA TYR A 277 -7.06 15.54 -3.19
C TYR A 277 -6.58 17.01 -3.11
N PHE A 278 -5.27 17.17 -3.08
CA PHE A 278 -4.68 18.50 -3.05
C PHE A 278 -4.17 18.88 -4.44
N LYS A 279 -4.71 19.97 -5.00
CA LYS A 279 -4.28 20.53 -6.29
C LYS A 279 -2.82 20.96 -6.29
N GLU A 280 -2.26 21.29 -5.12
CA GLU A 280 -0.86 21.63 -4.93
C GLU A 280 0.08 20.45 -5.28
N GLY A 281 -0.43 19.24 -5.18
CA GLY A 281 0.25 18.00 -5.50
C GLY A 281 0.04 16.94 -4.44
N GLN A 282 0.23 15.69 -4.83
CA GLN A 282 -0.05 14.53 -4.01
C GLN A 282 1.25 13.78 -3.69
N VAL A 283 1.55 13.64 -2.41
CA VAL A 283 2.74 12.90 -1.94
C VAL A 283 2.40 11.44 -1.83
N MET A 284 3.10 10.60 -2.60
CA MET A 284 2.97 9.16 -2.50
C MET A 284 3.96 8.62 -1.46
N LEU A 285 3.45 7.83 -0.53
CA LEU A 285 4.24 7.16 0.50
C LEU A 285 4.43 5.70 0.07
N GLY A 286 5.47 5.47 -0.71
CA GLY A 286 5.80 4.16 -1.24
C GLY A 286 6.15 3.18 -0.12
N ASN A 287 5.65 1.96 -0.23
CA ASN A 287 6.09 0.87 0.62
C ASN A 287 7.22 0.15 -0.09
N GLN A 288 8.44 0.47 0.33
CA GLN A 288 9.65 -0.19 -0.14
C GLN A 288 9.61 -1.63 0.31
N MET A 289 10.11 -2.51 -0.53
CA MET A 289 10.15 -3.96 -0.30
C MET A 289 11.51 -4.53 -0.68
N ALA A 290 12.03 -5.41 0.16
CA ALA A 290 13.27 -6.13 -0.08
C ALA A 290 13.22 -7.53 0.52
N VAL A 291 13.97 -8.46 -0.06
CA VAL A 291 14.25 -9.79 0.50
C VAL A 291 15.51 -9.69 1.35
N LEU A 292 15.46 -10.19 2.58
CA LEU A 292 16.59 -10.14 3.51
C LEU A 292 17.67 -11.13 3.07
N LYS A 293 18.92 -10.69 3.09
CA LYS A 293 20.06 -11.55 2.74
C LYS A 293 20.31 -12.56 3.86
N GLY A 294 20.21 -13.83 3.51
CA GLY A 294 20.30 -14.94 4.47
C GLY A 294 18.96 -15.33 5.10
N ALA A 295 17.86 -14.82 4.57
CA ALA A 295 16.50 -15.26 4.95
C ALA A 295 16.30 -16.77 4.72
N PRO A 296 15.47 -17.44 5.56
CA PRO A 296 15.23 -18.89 5.45
C PRO A 296 14.67 -19.31 4.09
N ASN A 297 13.81 -18.49 3.48
CA ASN A 297 13.07 -18.82 2.26
C ASN A 297 13.30 -17.73 1.19
N THR A 298 14.57 -17.53 0.83
CA THR A 298 15.00 -16.45 -0.08
C THR A 298 14.32 -16.51 -1.45
N ASN A 299 14.15 -17.72 -2.04
CA ASN A 299 13.55 -17.85 -3.36
C ASN A 299 12.04 -17.64 -3.33
N ALA A 300 11.37 -18.13 -2.31
CA ALA A 300 9.95 -17.83 -2.07
C ALA A 300 9.73 -16.34 -1.79
N GLY A 301 10.67 -15.69 -1.09
CA GLY A 301 10.69 -14.25 -0.89
C GLY A 301 10.80 -13.47 -2.20
N LYS A 302 11.73 -13.86 -3.10
CA LYS A 302 11.86 -13.27 -4.44
C LYS A 302 10.62 -13.50 -5.29
N LEU A 303 10.03 -14.69 -5.22
CA LEU A 303 8.79 -15.00 -5.93
C LEU A 303 7.61 -14.16 -5.42
N LEU A 304 7.54 -13.90 -4.10
CA LEU A 304 6.53 -13.00 -3.52
C LEU A 304 6.72 -11.55 -3.99
N VAL A 305 7.95 -11.09 -4.19
CA VAL A 305 8.23 -9.78 -4.78
C VAL A 305 7.67 -9.69 -6.20
N GLU A 306 7.93 -10.70 -7.06
CA GLU A 306 7.37 -10.77 -8.42
C GLU A 306 5.83 -10.75 -8.40
N PHE A 307 5.23 -11.52 -7.48
CA PHE A 307 3.77 -11.54 -7.31
C PHE A 307 3.21 -10.16 -6.95
N LEU A 308 3.78 -9.47 -5.96
CA LEU A 308 3.29 -8.15 -5.54
C LEU A 308 3.51 -7.07 -6.60
N LEU A 309 4.45 -7.27 -7.53
CA LEU A 309 4.66 -6.43 -8.72
C LEU A 309 3.73 -6.81 -9.88
N SER A 310 3.12 -8.00 -9.88
CA SER A 310 2.21 -8.45 -10.93
C SER A 310 0.86 -7.74 -10.88
N LYS A 311 0.09 -7.81 -11.97
CA LYS A 311 -1.29 -7.29 -11.98
C LYS A 311 -2.18 -8.04 -10.99
N GLU A 312 -2.06 -9.37 -10.91
CA GLU A 312 -2.86 -10.19 -10.00
C GLU A 312 -2.59 -9.85 -8.53
N GLY A 313 -1.31 -9.69 -8.16
CA GLY A 313 -0.94 -9.22 -6.82
C GLY A 313 -1.48 -7.81 -6.54
N ALA A 314 -1.41 -6.92 -7.54
CA ALA A 314 -1.97 -5.57 -7.43
C ALA A 314 -3.49 -5.60 -7.19
N ASP A 315 -4.22 -6.43 -7.93
CA ASP A 315 -5.67 -6.57 -7.74
C ASP A 315 -6.00 -6.97 -6.29
N VAL A 316 -5.26 -7.93 -5.72
CA VAL A 316 -5.49 -8.40 -4.35
C VAL A 316 -5.31 -7.30 -3.32
N TYR A 317 -4.18 -6.56 -3.34
CA TYR A 317 -3.96 -5.55 -2.31
C TYR A 317 -4.75 -4.26 -2.55
N VAL A 318 -5.08 -3.92 -3.79
CA VAL A 318 -5.92 -2.76 -4.09
C VAL A 318 -7.37 -3.03 -3.71
N GLU A 319 -7.91 -4.21 -4.03
CA GLU A 319 -9.26 -4.60 -3.61
C GLU A 319 -9.37 -4.76 -2.09
N GLY A 320 -8.32 -5.27 -1.44
CA GLY A 320 -8.33 -5.48 0.02
C GLY A 320 -8.18 -4.22 0.84
N GLU A 321 -7.32 -3.28 0.43
CA GLU A 321 -6.89 -2.16 1.26
C GLU A 321 -7.15 -0.78 0.63
N ALA A 322 -7.57 -0.68 -0.63
CA ALA A 322 -7.65 0.54 -1.44
C ALA A 322 -6.36 1.38 -1.32
N ILE A 323 -5.24 0.76 -1.66
CA ILE A 323 -3.91 1.39 -1.76
C ILE A 323 -3.47 1.42 -3.22
N TYR A 324 -2.57 2.33 -3.57
CA TYR A 324 -2.16 2.55 -4.95
C TYR A 324 -1.18 1.48 -5.43
N SER A 325 -1.37 0.97 -6.64
CA SER A 325 -0.35 0.20 -7.36
C SER A 325 0.52 1.14 -8.20
N PHE A 326 1.83 0.90 -8.23
CA PHE A 326 2.74 1.62 -9.11
C PHE A 326 2.88 1.00 -10.51
N ARG A 327 2.09 -0.02 -10.83
CA ARG A 327 2.06 -0.54 -12.21
C ARG A 327 1.55 0.53 -13.17
N LYS A 328 2.32 0.78 -14.22
CA LYS A 328 1.96 1.72 -15.29
C LYS A 328 0.61 1.34 -15.91
N GLY A 329 -0.29 2.31 -16.02
CA GLY A 329 -1.62 2.12 -16.60
C GLY A 329 -2.55 1.20 -15.80
N TYR A 330 -2.21 0.88 -14.54
CA TYR A 330 -3.06 0.04 -13.69
C TYR A 330 -4.43 0.69 -13.45
N GLN A 331 -5.48 -0.08 -13.69
CA GLN A 331 -6.85 0.32 -13.41
C GLN A 331 -7.33 -0.40 -12.14
N PRO A 332 -7.67 0.34 -11.06
CA PRO A 332 -8.13 -0.28 -9.83
C PRO A 332 -9.49 -0.97 -10.01
N PRO A 333 -9.77 -2.04 -9.25
CA PRO A 333 -11.09 -2.66 -9.19
C PRO A 333 -12.18 -1.63 -8.87
N ALA A 334 -13.37 -1.81 -9.43
CA ALA A 334 -14.49 -0.86 -9.34
C ALA A 334 -14.85 -0.51 -7.88
N VAL A 335 -14.73 -1.46 -6.96
CA VAL A 335 -15.02 -1.28 -5.53
C VAL A 335 -14.03 -0.36 -4.81
N ALA A 336 -12.77 -0.32 -5.23
CA ALA A 336 -11.72 0.50 -4.63
C ALA A 336 -11.57 1.86 -5.33
N LYS A 337 -11.93 1.94 -6.62
CA LYS A 337 -11.73 3.10 -7.48
C LYS A 337 -12.21 4.43 -6.88
N PRO A 338 -13.40 4.53 -6.23
CA PRO A 338 -13.88 5.79 -5.65
C PRO A 338 -13.00 6.38 -4.53
N TYR A 339 -12.09 5.58 -3.97
CA TYR A 339 -11.23 5.95 -2.83
C TYR A 339 -9.78 6.18 -3.24
N LEU A 340 -9.49 6.05 -4.53
CA LEU A 340 -8.16 6.18 -5.11
C LEU A 340 -8.12 7.31 -6.14
N LEU A 341 -7.00 8.02 -6.18
CA LEU A 341 -6.72 8.99 -7.22
C LEU A 341 -6.20 8.30 -8.48
N ASP A 342 -6.49 8.87 -9.63
CA ASP A 342 -5.85 8.48 -10.87
C ASP A 342 -4.43 9.07 -10.91
N LEU A 343 -3.41 8.24 -10.75
CA LEU A 343 -2.02 8.65 -10.69
C LEU A 343 -1.50 9.28 -11.99
N GLU A 344 -2.22 9.10 -13.10
CA GLU A 344 -1.88 9.73 -14.37
C GLU A 344 -2.43 11.17 -14.48
N LYS A 345 -3.42 11.54 -13.64
CA LYS A 345 -4.09 12.85 -13.68
C LYS A 345 -3.66 13.79 -12.56
N VAL A 346 -2.98 13.30 -11.53
CA VAL A 346 -2.56 14.13 -10.40
C VAL A 346 -1.08 14.46 -10.48
N LYS A 347 -0.72 15.65 -9.99
CA LYS A 347 0.68 16.05 -9.83
C LYS A 347 1.28 15.23 -8.68
N LEU A 348 2.14 14.26 -9.01
CA LEU A 348 2.86 13.49 -8.01
C LEU A 348 4.03 14.29 -7.47
N LEU A 349 4.19 14.28 -6.16
CA LEU A 349 5.30 14.90 -5.46
C LEU A 349 6.12 13.82 -4.73
N GLY A 350 7.43 13.94 -4.81
CA GLY A 350 8.35 13.06 -4.11
C GLY A 350 9.61 13.82 -3.68
N LEU A 351 10.43 13.18 -2.89
CA LEU A 351 11.74 13.71 -2.52
C LEU A 351 12.83 13.09 -3.41
N LYS A 352 13.80 13.90 -3.79
CA LYS A 352 14.97 13.43 -4.54
C LYS A 352 15.94 12.66 -3.63
N ASP A 353 16.04 13.08 -2.38
CA ASP A 353 16.92 12.47 -1.38
C ASP A 353 16.19 12.29 -0.03
N TRP A 354 15.68 11.09 0.18
CA TRP A 354 14.98 10.70 1.42
C TRP A 354 15.90 10.64 2.63
N VAL A 355 17.22 10.41 2.42
CA VAL A 355 18.20 10.39 3.52
C VAL A 355 18.48 11.80 3.99
N ALA A 356 18.64 12.75 3.07
CA ALA A 356 18.80 14.17 3.41
C ALA A 356 17.53 14.73 4.08
N ALA A 357 16.34 14.33 3.63
CA ALA A 357 15.07 14.72 4.23
C ALA A 357 14.99 14.36 5.72
N ARG A 358 15.54 13.22 6.13
CA ARG A 358 15.56 12.81 7.53
C ARG A 358 16.31 13.78 8.44
N ARG A 359 17.31 14.49 7.94
CA ARG A 359 18.03 15.54 8.70
C ARG A 359 17.16 16.74 9.05
N LYS A 360 16.06 16.96 8.30
CA LYS A 360 15.10 18.04 8.51
C LYS A 360 13.98 17.67 9.48
N PHE A 361 13.89 16.42 9.93
CA PHE A 361 12.81 15.95 10.80
C PHE A 361 12.66 16.81 12.04
N LYS A 362 13.78 17.09 12.73
CA LYS A 362 13.74 17.88 13.97
C LYS A 362 13.19 19.28 13.71
N SER A 363 13.75 20.03 12.77
CA SER A 363 13.34 21.41 12.50
C SER A 363 11.88 21.52 12.04
N VAL A 364 11.41 20.60 11.20
CA VAL A 364 10.02 20.59 10.72
C VAL A 364 9.04 20.23 11.83
N ARG A 365 9.43 19.33 12.74
CA ARG A 365 8.63 18.96 13.91
C ARG A 365 8.59 20.07 14.95
N ASP A 366 9.74 20.70 15.25
CA ASP A 366 9.82 21.82 16.17
C ASP A 366 8.95 22.99 15.68
N GLU A 367 8.96 23.29 14.37
CA GLU A 367 8.09 24.30 13.79
C GLU A 367 6.61 23.95 13.97
N TRP A 368 6.21 22.71 13.67
CA TRP A 368 4.83 22.26 13.88
C TRP A 368 4.42 22.37 15.36
N GLN A 369 5.29 21.97 16.30
CA GLN A 369 5.04 22.06 17.74
C GLN A 369 4.81 23.50 18.21
N SER A 370 5.51 24.47 17.64
CA SER A 370 5.34 25.88 18.00
C SER A 370 3.93 26.44 17.71
N TYR A 371 3.16 25.74 16.84
CA TYR A 371 1.76 26.09 16.56
C TYR A 371 0.75 25.27 17.36
N PHE A 372 1.01 23.97 17.64
CA PHE A 372 -0.01 23.03 18.09
C PHE A 372 0.27 22.38 19.46
N GLN A 373 1.41 22.62 20.05
CA GLN A 373 1.81 22.19 21.40
C GLN A 373 2.41 23.36 22.16
#